data_c4c635324779030ff69aa360e4694199
#
_entry.id   c4c635324779030ff69aa360e4694199
#
_cell.length_a   1.000
_cell.length_b   1.000
_cell.length_c   1.000
_cell.angle_alpha   90.00
_cell.angle_beta   90.00
_cell.angle_gamma   90.00
#
_symmetry.space_group_name_H-M   'P 1'
#
loop_
_entity.id
_entity.type
_entity.pdbx_description
1 polymer ?
#
loop_
_entity_poly.entity_id
_entity_poly.type
_entity_poly.pdbx_seq_one_letter_code
_entity_poly.pdbx_strand_id
1 'polypeptide(L)'
;MQGFLLQTQSIRDEDLIVHILTKNQLKTLYRFYGKRHSVLNVGRKIDFEEENDDKFLPKLRNILHLGYLWEREMERLFFWQRFCTLLFKHLEGVHSLDSIYFDTLDDGANKLSKQHPLRVILEMYATLLNFEGRLQNYNSCFLCDAKLERSVALAQGFILAHPSCLKTKSLDLEKIQAFFRTQSTIDLEIEEVEELWRTLNLGF
;
A
#
# COMPACT_ATOMS: atom_id res chain seq x y z
N MET A 1 -0.88 -1.85 -21.89
CA MET A 1 -1.50 -1.13 -20.74
C MET A 1 -0.55 -1.16 -19.54
N GLN A 2 -0.57 -0.13 -18.68
CA GLN A 2 0.33 -0.05 -17.54
C GLN A 2 -0.33 -0.52 -16.24
N GLY A 3 0.47 -1.10 -15.35
CA GLY A 3 0.02 -1.53 -14.03
C GLY A 3 1.15 -1.84 -13.06
N PHE A 4 0.80 -1.90 -11.76
CA PHE A 4 1.70 -2.34 -10.70
C PHE A 4 1.41 -3.78 -10.31
N LEU A 5 2.44 -4.61 -10.26
CA LEU A 5 2.35 -5.98 -9.74
C LEU A 5 2.15 -5.94 -8.22
N LEU A 6 0.96 -6.31 -7.74
CA LEU A 6 0.68 -6.34 -6.30
C LEU A 6 0.92 -7.72 -5.68
N GLN A 7 0.69 -8.79 -6.44
CA GLN A 7 0.86 -10.17 -5.96
C GLN A 7 1.20 -11.11 -7.10
N THR A 8 1.99 -12.16 -6.79
CA THR A 8 2.26 -13.28 -7.68
C THR A 8 2.04 -14.59 -6.92
N GLN A 9 1.39 -15.55 -7.56
CA GLN A 9 1.13 -16.88 -7.00
C GLN A 9 1.65 -17.95 -7.94
N SER A 10 2.49 -18.84 -7.44
CA SER A 10 2.92 -20.04 -8.16
C SER A 10 1.80 -21.08 -8.22
N ILE A 11 1.52 -21.61 -9.42
CA ILE A 11 0.47 -22.62 -9.58
C ILE A 11 1.05 -23.99 -9.89
N ARG A 12 1.94 -24.07 -10.87
CA ARG A 12 2.66 -25.27 -11.29
C ARG A 12 4.13 -24.91 -11.40
N ASP A 13 4.97 -25.83 -11.77
CA ASP A 13 6.43 -25.73 -11.71
C ASP A 13 7.01 -24.32 -12.00
N GLU A 14 6.57 -23.68 -13.08
CA GLU A 14 7.10 -22.37 -13.49
C GLU A 14 6.03 -21.32 -13.82
N ASP A 15 4.75 -21.71 -13.76
CA ASP A 15 3.64 -20.83 -14.12
C ASP A 15 3.20 -19.94 -12.95
N LEU A 16 2.74 -18.74 -13.27
CA LEU A 16 2.27 -17.76 -12.29
C LEU A 16 0.84 -17.30 -12.60
N ILE A 17 0.05 -17.10 -11.54
CA ILE A 17 -1.03 -16.12 -11.53
C ILE A 17 -0.43 -14.82 -11.03
N VAL A 18 -0.74 -13.71 -11.70
CA VAL A 18 -0.29 -12.38 -11.34
C VAL A 18 -1.48 -11.45 -11.13
N HIS A 19 -1.42 -10.64 -10.07
CA HIS A 19 -2.42 -9.63 -9.79
C HIS A 19 -1.81 -8.26 -10.04
N ILE A 20 -2.39 -7.52 -11.00
CA ILE A 20 -1.87 -6.25 -11.50
C ILE A 20 -2.91 -5.17 -11.28
N LEU A 21 -2.57 -4.16 -10.48
CA LEU A 21 -3.36 -2.96 -10.34
C LEU A 21 -3.15 -2.07 -11.57
N THR A 22 -4.18 -1.92 -12.35
CA THR A 22 -4.29 -0.94 -13.43
C THR A 22 -5.08 0.27 -12.96
N LYS A 23 -5.28 1.25 -13.82
CA LYS A 23 -5.95 2.51 -13.44
C LYS A 23 -7.33 2.30 -12.80
N ASN A 24 -8.11 1.32 -13.26
CA ASN A 24 -9.49 1.15 -12.84
C ASN A 24 -9.84 -0.27 -12.36
N GLN A 25 -8.90 -1.20 -12.34
CA GLN A 25 -9.15 -2.61 -12.03
C GLN A 25 -7.94 -3.29 -11.40
N LEU A 26 -8.20 -4.26 -10.54
CA LEU A 26 -7.24 -5.27 -10.13
C LEU A 26 -7.40 -6.49 -11.08
N LYS A 27 -6.49 -6.61 -12.05
CA LYS A 27 -6.51 -7.71 -13.03
C LYS A 27 -5.83 -8.95 -12.49
N THR A 28 -6.45 -10.12 -12.74
CA THR A 28 -5.87 -11.43 -12.47
C THR A 28 -5.55 -12.09 -13.80
N LEU A 29 -4.26 -12.32 -14.05
CA LEU A 29 -3.76 -12.81 -15.34
C LEU A 29 -2.89 -14.05 -15.14
N TYR A 30 -2.89 -14.92 -16.13
CA TYR A 30 -2.06 -16.12 -16.17
C TYR A 30 -0.79 -15.89 -16.98
N ARG A 31 0.36 -16.35 -16.46
CA ARG A 31 1.63 -16.28 -17.19
C ARG A 31 2.32 -17.64 -17.23
N PHE A 32 2.47 -18.22 -18.42
CA PHE A 32 3.28 -19.41 -18.65
C PHE A 32 4.75 -19.10 -18.40
N TYR A 33 5.45 -20.03 -17.73
CA TYR A 33 6.87 -19.91 -17.37
C TYR A 33 7.22 -18.59 -16.67
N GLY A 34 6.28 -18.05 -15.91
CA GLY A 34 6.39 -16.73 -15.28
C GLY A 34 7.56 -16.62 -14.31
N LYS A 35 7.95 -17.70 -13.62
CA LYS A 35 9.11 -17.73 -12.70
C LYS A 35 10.45 -17.46 -13.40
N ARG A 36 10.56 -17.71 -14.69
CA ARG A 36 11.76 -17.40 -15.47
C ARG A 36 11.93 -15.92 -15.76
N HIS A 37 10.89 -15.14 -15.55
CA HIS A 37 10.89 -13.70 -15.81
C HIS A 37 11.14 -12.91 -14.54
N SER A 38 12.37 -12.47 -14.30
CA SER A 38 12.74 -11.62 -13.16
C SER A 38 11.95 -10.30 -13.08
N VAL A 39 11.26 -9.94 -14.15
CA VAL A 39 10.38 -8.76 -14.22
C VAL A 39 9.11 -8.93 -13.38
N LEU A 40 8.66 -10.16 -13.12
CA LEU A 40 7.41 -10.44 -12.41
C LEU A 40 7.60 -10.51 -10.89
N ASN A 41 8.13 -9.45 -10.31
CA ASN A 41 8.24 -9.28 -8.86
C ASN A 41 7.23 -8.25 -8.34
N VAL A 42 6.73 -8.48 -7.12
CA VAL A 42 5.82 -7.56 -6.43
C VAL A 42 6.40 -6.14 -6.38
N GLY A 43 5.56 -5.16 -6.62
CA GLY A 43 5.89 -3.74 -6.60
C GLY A 43 6.39 -3.17 -7.92
N ARG A 44 6.67 -4.00 -8.93
CA ARG A 44 7.14 -3.50 -10.23
C ARG A 44 6.02 -2.89 -11.06
N LYS A 45 6.31 -1.73 -11.66
CA LYS A 45 5.48 -1.14 -12.70
C LYS A 45 5.85 -1.75 -14.05
N ILE A 46 4.85 -2.24 -14.76
CA ILE A 46 5.03 -2.88 -16.07
C ILE A 46 4.09 -2.27 -17.11
N ASP A 47 4.52 -2.27 -18.36
CA ASP A 47 3.64 -2.19 -19.52
C ASP A 47 3.43 -3.60 -20.08
N PHE A 48 2.19 -3.94 -20.41
CA PHE A 48 1.84 -5.30 -20.79
C PHE A 48 0.63 -5.35 -21.72
N GLU A 49 0.44 -6.49 -22.35
CA GLU A 49 -0.74 -6.83 -23.13
C GLU A 49 -1.51 -7.98 -22.48
N GLU A 50 -2.82 -7.96 -22.67
CA GLU A 50 -3.75 -8.99 -22.23
C GLU A 50 -4.27 -9.74 -23.44
N GLU A 51 -4.07 -11.05 -23.47
CA GLU A 51 -4.65 -11.95 -24.45
C GLU A 51 -5.82 -12.70 -23.82
N ASN A 52 -7.05 -12.34 -24.25
CA ASN A 52 -8.24 -12.98 -23.75
C ASN A 52 -8.39 -14.40 -24.29
N ASP A 53 -8.84 -15.30 -23.42
CA ASP A 53 -9.18 -16.67 -23.75
C ASP A 53 -10.54 -16.96 -23.09
N ASP A 54 -11.57 -17.20 -23.91
CA ASP A 54 -12.95 -17.35 -23.43
C ASP A 54 -13.15 -18.53 -22.43
N LYS A 55 -12.17 -19.42 -22.31
CA LYS A 55 -12.26 -20.61 -21.45
C LYS A 55 -11.38 -20.55 -20.20
N PHE A 56 -10.43 -19.61 -20.12
CA PHE A 56 -9.42 -19.54 -19.07
C PHE A 56 -9.17 -18.10 -18.62
N LEU A 57 -8.39 -17.93 -17.54
CA LEU A 57 -7.88 -16.63 -17.16
C LEU A 57 -7.12 -15.99 -18.33
N PRO A 58 -7.33 -14.69 -18.58
CA PRO A 58 -6.59 -13.94 -19.60
C PRO A 58 -5.08 -14.11 -19.40
N LYS A 59 -4.34 -14.18 -20.49
CA LYS A 59 -2.90 -14.40 -20.48
C LYS A 59 -2.14 -13.08 -20.49
N LEU A 60 -1.14 -12.98 -19.65
CA LEU A 60 -0.19 -11.86 -19.63
C LEU A 60 0.85 -12.02 -20.75
N ARG A 61 0.95 -11.02 -21.65
CA ARG A 61 1.84 -10.99 -22.81
C ARG A 61 2.66 -9.71 -22.86
N ASN A 62 3.72 -9.72 -23.66
CA ASN A 62 4.52 -8.56 -24.07
C ASN A 62 4.87 -7.61 -22.91
N ILE A 63 5.56 -8.15 -21.89
CA ILE A 63 5.87 -7.48 -20.64
C ILE A 63 7.10 -6.61 -20.80
N LEU A 64 6.97 -5.31 -20.56
CA LEU A 64 8.06 -4.36 -20.44
C LEU A 64 8.13 -3.81 -19.02
N HIS A 65 9.28 -3.90 -18.37
CA HIS A 65 9.50 -3.30 -17.05
C HIS A 65 9.72 -1.78 -17.19
N LEU A 66 8.91 -1.00 -16.46
CA LEU A 66 8.99 0.46 -16.38
C LEU A 66 9.70 0.89 -15.10
N GLY A 67 10.88 0.31 -14.85
CA GLY A 67 11.55 0.35 -13.56
C GLY A 67 11.99 1.73 -13.07
N TYR A 68 12.13 1.85 -11.77
CA TYR A 68 12.65 3.01 -11.06
C TYR A 68 14.08 2.75 -10.58
N LEU A 69 14.93 3.77 -10.52
CA LEU A 69 16.33 3.63 -10.07
C LEU A 69 16.43 3.14 -8.62
N TRP A 70 15.50 3.55 -7.76
CA TRP A 70 15.47 3.15 -6.36
C TRP A 70 15.16 1.65 -6.13
N GLU A 71 14.66 0.93 -7.12
CA GLU A 71 14.45 -0.53 -7.02
C GLU A 71 15.74 -1.31 -6.75
N ARG A 72 16.91 -0.68 -6.91
CA ARG A 72 18.22 -1.24 -6.55
C ARG A 72 18.57 -1.08 -5.08
N GLU A 73 17.82 -0.26 -4.35
CA GLU A 73 18.01 0.01 -2.93
C GLU A 73 17.13 -0.93 -2.12
N MET A 74 17.75 -1.93 -1.47
CA MET A 74 17.05 -3.02 -0.78
C MET A 74 16.03 -2.53 0.26
N GLU A 75 16.37 -1.47 1.01
CA GLU A 75 15.49 -0.91 2.02
C GLU A 75 14.21 -0.32 1.39
N ARG A 76 14.36 0.50 0.35
CA ARG A 76 13.21 1.09 -0.38
C ARG A 76 12.33 0.01 -1.00
N LEU A 77 12.97 -0.96 -1.63
CA LEU A 77 12.27 -2.09 -2.25
C LEU A 77 11.49 -2.90 -1.22
N PHE A 78 12.08 -3.18 -0.05
CA PHE A 78 11.41 -3.92 1.02
C PHE A 78 10.13 -3.23 1.50
N PHE A 79 10.20 -1.94 1.85
CA PHE A 79 9.03 -1.19 2.31
C PHE A 79 7.96 -1.07 1.23
N TRP A 80 8.38 -0.83 -0.01
CA TRP A 80 7.49 -0.76 -1.15
C TRP A 80 6.74 -2.07 -1.43
N GLN A 81 7.46 -3.18 -1.49
CA GLN A 81 6.86 -4.50 -1.70
C GLN A 81 5.91 -4.88 -0.57
N ARG A 82 6.27 -4.55 0.66
CA ARG A 82 5.40 -4.78 1.81
C ARG A 82 4.10 -4.00 1.69
N PHE A 83 4.16 -2.73 1.30
CA PHE A 83 2.97 -1.92 1.06
C PHE A 83 2.10 -2.47 -0.08
N CYS A 84 2.69 -2.82 -1.21
CA CYS A 84 1.99 -3.44 -2.34
C CYS A 84 1.25 -4.73 -1.92
N THR A 85 1.89 -5.57 -1.10
CA THR A 85 1.27 -6.80 -0.59
C THR A 85 0.08 -6.52 0.35
N LEU A 86 0.18 -5.51 1.19
CA LEU A 86 -0.93 -5.09 2.06
C LEU A 86 -2.08 -4.50 1.24
N LEU A 87 -1.76 -3.68 0.25
CA LEU A 87 -2.76 -3.11 -0.66
C LEU A 87 -3.47 -4.21 -1.48
N PHE A 88 -2.74 -5.23 -1.94
CA PHE A 88 -3.36 -6.38 -2.60
C PHE A 88 -4.44 -7.02 -1.71
N LYS A 89 -4.11 -7.32 -0.45
CA LYS A 89 -5.04 -7.93 0.50
C LYS A 89 -6.28 -7.06 0.74
N HIS A 90 -6.10 -5.75 0.72
CA HIS A 90 -7.19 -4.80 0.89
C HIS A 90 -8.11 -4.75 -0.33
N LEU A 91 -7.55 -4.86 -1.53
CA LEU A 91 -8.29 -4.76 -2.79
C LEU A 91 -8.77 -6.11 -3.33
N GLU A 92 -8.41 -7.23 -2.68
CA GLU A 92 -8.78 -8.56 -3.13
C GLU A 92 -10.31 -8.72 -3.17
N GLY A 93 -10.84 -9.15 -4.31
CA GLY A 93 -12.28 -9.33 -4.53
C GLY A 93 -13.03 -8.05 -4.94
N VAL A 94 -12.36 -6.91 -5.04
CA VAL A 94 -12.98 -5.67 -5.53
C VAL A 94 -12.94 -5.63 -7.05
N HIS A 95 -14.12 -5.56 -7.70
CA HIS A 95 -14.23 -5.66 -9.15
C HIS A 95 -13.95 -4.36 -9.91
N SER A 96 -14.26 -3.22 -9.30
CA SER A 96 -14.05 -1.90 -9.91
C SER A 96 -13.36 -0.99 -8.91
N LEU A 97 -12.29 -0.37 -9.34
CA LEU A 97 -11.47 0.51 -8.50
C LEU A 97 -11.49 1.93 -9.06
N ASP A 98 -11.42 2.89 -8.13
CA ASP A 98 -11.11 4.26 -8.50
C ASP A 98 -9.64 4.39 -8.89
N SER A 99 -9.33 5.32 -9.80
CA SER A 99 -7.97 5.55 -10.26
C SER A 99 -7.01 5.97 -9.14
N ILE A 100 -7.54 6.46 -8.02
CA ILE A 100 -6.77 6.95 -6.88
C ILE A 100 -5.76 5.91 -6.37
N TYR A 101 -6.11 4.61 -6.41
CA TYR A 101 -5.19 3.56 -5.96
C TYR A 101 -3.97 3.45 -6.86
N PHE A 102 -4.19 3.49 -8.18
CA PHE A 102 -3.09 3.49 -9.14
C PHE A 102 -2.29 4.79 -9.08
N ASP A 103 -2.98 5.94 -9.07
CA ASP A 103 -2.37 7.26 -9.08
C ASP A 103 -1.53 7.49 -7.81
N THR A 104 -1.99 7.00 -6.64
CA THR A 104 -1.24 7.03 -5.38
C THR A 104 0.03 6.19 -5.45
N LEU A 105 -0.02 4.98 -6.03
CA LEU A 105 1.19 4.18 -6.24
C LEU A 105 2.16 4.86 -7.20
N ASP A 106 1.68 5.45 -8.29
CA ASP A 106 2.53 6.09 -9.28
C ASP A 106 3.23 7.33 -8.72
N ASP A 107 2.51 8.16 -7.98
CA ASP A 107 3.07 9.32 -7.28
C ASP A 107 4.08 8.89 -6.20
N GLY A 108 3.73 7.90 -5.37
CA GLY A 108 4.60 7.35 -4.34
C GLY A 108 5.88 6.75 -4.91
N ALA A 109 5.81 5.99 -5.99
CA ALA A 109 6.98 5.43 -6.66
C ALA A 109 7.94 6.52 -7.18
N ASN A 110 7.40 7.63 -7.67
CA ASN A 110 8.20 8.79 -8.09
C ASN A 110 8.86 9.50 -6.89
N LYS A 111 8.15 9.65 -5.76
CA LYS A 111 8.67 10.26 -4.53
C LYS A 111 9.76 9.41 -3.86
N LEU A 112 9.69 8.09 -3.94
CA LEU A 112 10.68 7.17 -3.36
C LEU A 112 12.11 7.41 -3.84
N SER A 113 12.31 8.02 -4.99
CA SER A 113 13.66 8.38 -5.46
C SER A 113 14.33 9.49 -4.64
N LYS A 114 13.55 10.30 -3.90
CA LYS A 114 14.03 11.54 -3.25
C LYS A 114 13.71 11.61 -1.75
N GLN A 115 12.70 10.88 -1.29
CA GLN A 115 12.20 10.97 0.08
C GLN A 115 12.46 9.68 0.86
N HIS A 116 12.36 9.78 2.19
CA HIS A 116 12.50 8.63 3.08
C HIS A 116 11.35 7.62 2.83
N PRO A 117 11.64 6.33 2.63
CA PRO A 117 10.63 5.37 2.16
C PRO A 117 9.44 5.23 3.10
N LEU A 118 9.66 5.19 4.41
CA LEU A 118 8.56 5.08 5.39
C LEU A 118 7.62 6.29 5.32
N ARG A 119 8.15 7.50 5.15
CA ARG A 119 7.34 8.71 5.04
C ARG A 119 6.44 8.67 3.81
N VAL A 120 7.01 8.33 2.65
CA VAL A 120 6.23 8.19 1.40
C VAL A 120 5.10 7.18 1.57
N ILE A 121 5.40 6.02 2.13
CA ILE A 121 4.40 4.95 2.30
C ILE A 121 3.29 5.34 3.28
N LEU A 122 3.62 6.02 4.37
CA LEU A 122 2.63 6.49 5.34
C LEU A 122 1.72 7.57 4.74
N GLU A 123 2.26 8.47 3.91
CA GLU A 123 1.50 9.48 3.19
C GLU A 123 0.56 8.84 2.16
N MET A 124 1.04 7.83 1.41
CA MET A 124 0.20 7.05 0.50
C MET A 124 -0.94 6.35 1.25
N TYR A 125 -0.63 5.71 2.38
CA TYR A 125 -1.62 5.03 3.20
C TYR A 125 -2.67 5.98 3.74
N ALA A 126 -2.25 7.13 4.30
CA ALA A 126 -3.17 8.17 4.77
C ALA A 126 -4.05 8.72 3.64
N THR A 127 -3.49 8.91 2.43
CA THR A 127 -4.24 9.33 1.25
C THR A 127 -5.36 8.34 0.91
N LEU A 128 -5.06 7.04 0.90
CA LEU A 128 -6.06 6.01 0.62
C LEU A 128 -7.12 5.91 1.72
N LEU A 129 -6.73 5.91 2.99
CA LEU A 129 -7.68 5.92 4.11
C LEU A 129 -8.60 7.15 4.10
N ASN A 130 -8.06 8.32 3.74
CA ASN A 130 -8.84 9.53 3.61
C ASN A 130 -9.86 9.44 2.46
N PHE A 131 -9.44 8.94 1.31
CA PHE A 131 -10.33 8.69 0.16
C PHE A 131 -11.48 7.73 0.53
N GLU A 132 -11.18 6.67 1.28
CA GLU A 132 -12.17 5.69 1.75
C GLU A 132 -13.05 6.22 2.89
N GLY A 133 -12.83 7.45 3.36
CA GLY A 133 -13.57 8.03 4.50
C GLY A 133 -13.25 7.38 5.84
N ARG A 134 -12.13 6.67 5.95
CA ARG A 134 -11.70 5.93 7.15
C ARG A 134 -10.76 6.74 8.04
N LEU A 135 -10.08 7.73 7.48
CA LEU A 135 -9.18 8.60 8.24
C LEU A 135 -10.00 9.67 8.98
N GLN A 136 -10.52 9.30 10.13
CA GLN A 136 -11.44 10.15 10.88
C GLN A 136 -10.74 10.77 12.09
N ASN A 137 -11.00 12.06 12.30
CA ASN A 137 -10.38 12.86 13.34
C ASN A 137 -11.29 12.97 14.58
N TYR A 138 -11.74 11.82 15.10
CA TYR A 138 -12.53 11.79 16.31
C TYR A 138 -11.68 12.08 17.55
N ASN A 139 -12.27 12.84 18.52
CA ASN A 139 -11.62 13.11 19.79
C ASN A 139 -12.00 12.09 20.89
N SER A 140 -12.40 10.87 20.51
CA SER A 140 -12.78 9.80 21.44
C SER A 140 -12.06 8.51 21.13
N CYS A 141 -11.79 7.73 22.15
CA CYS A 141 -11.18 6.41 22.03
C CYS A 141 -12.21 5.40 21.51
N PHE A 142 -11.87 4.66 20.46
CA PHE A 142 -12.78 3.66 19.88
C PHE A 142 -13.07 2.45 20.81
N LEU A 143 -12.25 2.25 21.86
CA LEU A 143 -12.41 1.12 22.79
C LEU A 143 -13.24 1.45 24.03
N CYS A 144 -13.18 2.68 24.54
CA CYS A 144 -13.84 3.06 25.79
C CYS A 144 -14.71 4.31 25.67
N ASP A 145 -14.85 4.89 24.48
CA ASP A 145 -15.61 6.10 24.14
C ASP A 145 -15.20 7.38 24.90
N ALA A 146 -14.24 7.27 25.83
CA ALA A 146 -13.77 8.44 26.56
C ALA A 146 -12.92 9.36 25.68
N LYS A 147 -12.93 10.65 26.03
CA LYS A 147 -12.24 11.70 25.29
C LYS A 147 -10.72 11.46 25.28
N LEU A 148 -10.12 11.62 24.12
CA LEU A 148 -8.66 11.70 23.94
C LEU A 148 -8.17 13.09 24.32
N GLU A 149 -7.08 13.18 25.08
CA GLU A 149 -6.56 14.47 25.56
C GLU A 149 -5.28 14.89 24.81
N ARG A 150 -4.12 14.44 25.28
CA ARG A 150 -2.81 14.84 24.70
C ARG A 150 -2.11 13.72 23.98
N SER A 151 -2.41 12.51 24.35
CA SER A 151 -1.72 11.34 23.85
C SER A 151 -2.68 10.32 23.29
N VAL A 152 -2.25 9.67 22.21
CA VAL A 152 -3.04 8.70 21.47
C VAL A 152 -2.17 7.51 21.08
N ALA A 153 -2.82 6.38 20.87
CA ALA A 153 -2.28 5.22 20.17
C ALA A 153 -3.19 4.91 18.98
N LEU A 154 -2.65 4.20 18.01
CA LEU A 154 -3.35 3.87 16.76
C LEU A 154 -3.53 2.36 16.64
N ALA A 155 -4.75 1.94 16.39
CA ALA A 155 -5.08 0.59 15.93
C ALA A 155 -4.98 0.48 14.41
N GLN A 156 -5.23 -0.72 13.87
CA GLN A 156 -5.31 -0.97 12.44
C GLN A 156 -6.22 0.06 11.75
N GLY A 157 -5.84 0.54 10.56
CA GLY A 157 -6.56 1.58 9.85
C GLY A 157 -6.43 2.97 10.49
N PHE A 158 -5.44 3.18 11.35
CA PHE A 158 -5.17 4.43 12.08
C PHE A 158 -6.34 4.90 12.96
N ILE A 159 -7.10 3.94 13.51
CA ILE A 159 -8.19 4.24 14.43
C ILE A 159 -7.64 4.69 15.78
N LEU A 160 -8.15 5.81 16.30
CA LEU A 160 -7.65 6.48 17.51
C LEU A 160 -8.09 5.77 18.80
N ALA A 161 -7.17 5.55 19.72
CA ALA A 161 -7.43 5.00 21.05
C ALA A 161 -6.51 5.58 22.11
N HIS A 162 -6.80 5.34 23.40
CA HIS A 162 -5.84 5.61 24.46
C HIS A 162 -4.68 4.62 24.41
N PRO A 163 -3.44 5.06 24.69
CA PRO A 163 -2.30 4.16 24.81
C PRO A 163 -2.50 3.05 25.84
N SER A 164 -3.19 3.34 26.94
CA SER A 164 -3.54 2.36 27.98
C SER A 164 -4.55 1.31 27.51
N CYS A 165 -5.47 1.66 26.62
CA CYS A 165 -6.44 0.73 26.04
C CYS A 165 -5.81 -0.25 25.05
N LEU A 166 -4.87 0.22 24.21
CA LEU A 166 -4.14 -0.62 23.24
C LEU A 166 -2.86 -1.24 23.79
N LYS A 167 -2.36 -0.74 24.95
CA LYS A 167 -1.05 -1.15 25.53
C LYS A 167 0.12 -0.98 24.55
N THR A 168 0.11 0.11 23.81
CA THR A 168 1.12 0.48 22.80
C THR A 168 1.76 1.82 23.11
N LYS A 169 2.77 2.21 22.34
CA LYS A 169 3.43 3.50 22.49
C LYS A 169 2.47 4.67 22.35
N SER A 170 2.74 5.71 23.13
CA SER A 170 2.04 6.97 23.09
C SER A 170 2.57 7.86 21.98
N LEU A 171 1.67 8.45 21.20
CA LEU A 171 1.93 9.46 20.17
C LEU A 171 1.29 10.77 20.58
N ASP A 172 1.79 11.90 20.08
CA ASP A 172 1.19 13.20 20.31
C ASP A 172 -0.09 13.35 19.47
N LEU A 173 -1.22 13.65 20.13
CA LEU A 173 -2.52 13.74 19.47
C LEU A 173 -2.56 14.87 18.43
N GLU A 174 -1.97 16.04 18.71
CA GLU A 174 -2.01 17.20 17.81
C GLU A 174 -1.22 16.90 16.53
N LYS A 175 -0.05 16.27 16.65
CA LYS A 175 0.75 15.85 15.50
C LYS A 175 0.02 14.81 14.64
N ILE A 176 -0.61 13.81 15.26
CA ILE A 176 -1.39 12.79 14.55
C ILE A 176 -2.60 13.41 13.84
N GLN A 177 -3.31 14.34 14.49
CA GLN A 177 -4.42 15.05 13.87
C GLN A 177 -3.95 15.96 12.72
N ALA A 178 -2.78 16.60 12.83
CA ALA A 178 -2.17 17.35 11.74
C ALA A 178 -1.83 16.44 10.56
N PHE A 179 -1.21 15.29 10.82
CA PHE A 179 -0.93 14.26 9.81
C PHE A 179 -2.21 13.78 9.11
N PHE A 180 -3.30 13.52 9.84
CA PHE A 180 -4.57 13.11 9.24
C PHE A 180 -5.19 14.16 8.34
N ARG A 181 -5.08 15.45 8.69
CA ARG A 181 -5.60 16.55 7.88
C ARG A 181 -4.78 16.82 6.63
N THR A 182 -3.46 16.73 6.73
CA THR A 182 -2.55 17.13 5.65
C THR A 182 -2.03 15.97 4.80
N GLN A 183 -2.18 14.74 5.30
CA GLN A 183 -1.54 13.52 4.80
C GLN A 183 -0.01 13.68 4.62
N SER A 184 0.61 14.59 5.38
CA SER A 184 2.04 14.85 5.36
C SER A 184 2.69 14.45 6.68
N THR A 185 3.82 13.76 6.58
CA THR A 185 4.60 13.28 7.73
C THR A 185 5.66 14.30 8.19
N ILE A 186 5.63 15.55 7.68
CA ILE A 186 6.70 16.55 7.89
C ILE A 186 6.93 16.87 9.36
N ASP A 187 5.87 16.92 10.16
CA ASP A 187 5.91 17.29 11.58
C ASP A 187 6.15 16.08 12.52
N LEU A 188 6.29 14.87 11.94
CA LEU A 188 6.52 13.65 12.71
C LEU A 188 8.00 13.37 12.88
N GLU A 189 8.41 13.03 14.10
CA GLU A 189 9.75 12.52 14.39
C GLU A 189 9.93 11.10 13.86
N ILE A 190 11.15 10.63 13.75
CA ILE A 190 11.42 9.30 13.16
C ILE A 190 10.81 8.16 13.99
N GLU A 191 10.81 8.28 15.31
CA GLU A 191 10.22 7.31 16.22
C GLU A 191 8.69 7.22 16.07
N GLU A 192 8.03 8.35 15.76
CA GLU A 192 6.58 8.40 15.46
C GLU A 192 6.29 7.74 14.10
N VAL A 193 7.12 8.02 13.09
CA VAL A 193 7.04 7.39 11.76
C VAL A 193 7.20 5.86 11.85
N GLU A 194 8.14 5.37 12.66
CA GLU A 194 8.32 3.94 12.89
C GLU A 194 7.12 3.29 13.58
N GLU A 195 6.49 3.98 14.54
CA GLU A 195 5.30 3.47 15.21
C GLU A 195 4.10 3.42 14.26
N LEU A 196 3.92 4.46 13.44
CA LEU A 196 2.90 4.46 12.38
C LEU A 196 3.13 3.31 11.38
N TRP A 197 4.39 3.03 11.01
CA TRP A 197 4.73 1.89 10.17
C TRP A 197 4.37 0.56 10.82
N ARG A 198 4.61 0.37 12.12
CA ARG A 198 4.19 -0.84 12.85
C ARG A 198 2.69 -1.02 12.78
N THR A 199 1.94 0.06 12.99
CA THR A 199 0.48 0.05 12.92
C THR A 199 -0.03 -0.28 11.52
N LEU A 200 0.56 0.33 10.46
CA LEU A 200 0.22 0.03 9.06
C LEU A 200 0.41 -1.46 8.75
N ASN A 201 1.43 -2.11 9.31
CA ASN A 201 1.68 -3.53 9.09
C ASN A 201 0.61 -4.47 9.67
N LEU A 202 -0.31 -3.97 10.50
CA LEU A 202 -1.50 -4.71 10.92
C LEU A 202 -2.51 -4.88 9.77
N GLY A 203 -2.42 -4.05 8.73
CA GLY A 203 -3.25 -4.07 7.53
C GLY A 203 -4.02 -2.76 7.29
N PHE A 204 -4.81 -2.75 6.22
CA PHE A 204 -5.73 -1.67 5.88
C PHE A 204 -6.99 -1.70 6.73
#